data_ae30866e5fdf923375bfee645e970ffc
#
_entry.id   ae30866e5fdf923375bfee645e970ffc
#
_cell.length_a   1.000
_cell.length_b   1.000
_cell.length_c   1.000
_cell.angle_alpha   90.00
_cell.angle_beta   90.00
_cell.angle_gamma   90.00
#
_symmetry.space_group_name_H-M   'P 1'
#
loop_
_entity.id
_entity.type
_entity.pdbx_description
1 polymer ?
#
loop_
_entity_poly.entity_id
_entity_poly.type
_entity_poly.pdbx_seq_one_letter_code
_entity_poly.pdbx_strand_id
1 'polypeptide(L)'
;KHKRARTGNDRGEAADQVARRQADAAKKAQDLVKKIDRQDAEKNDGKDEDGKDEDGKSKDGKSKDGKSKDGKSKDGKSKDGKSKDGKSKDGKSKDGKSKDGKSKDGQQSKQEDTKTPGRDEIERAHREMERAIEELKKKSRETAADHQDEALKELIKAKEKLEEILRQLREEERKLLLAALEARFQKMLAMQLAVYQGTVTLGKVSEDDWVGRHTTQSIKLARDEEEIAVEAIKALTLLKEEGSSVSFPEAVIELREDMLVVSRRLEESKVGKLSQAIEKDIIESLEEMIDALQKELEKVEDDQKDQEKKDQQQQQQEQEPPLVDKLAELKMLRALQLRINRRTRRLARLIDGEEAVEKDVLQQLKELARRQSRVQRAARDLATGRNR
;
A
#
# COMPACT_ATOMS: atom_id res chain seq x y z
N LYS A 1 9.82 -21.95 69.38
CA LYS A 1 9.46 -20.53 69.16
C LYS A 1 10.32 -19.87 68.07
N HIS A 2 11.62 -20.19 67.90
CA HIS A 2 12.48 -19.59 66.89
C HIS A 2 12.17 -19.94 65.41
N LYS A 3 11.67 -21.17 65.11
CA LYS A 3 11.28 -21.57 63.74
C LYS A 3 10.05 -20.80 63.19
N ARG A 4 9.05 -20.48 64.07
CA ARG A 4 7.87 -19.69 63.69
C ARG A 4 8.19 -18.20 63.40
N ALA A 5 9.16 -17.64 64.11
CA ALA A 5 9.58 -16.25 63.90
C ALA A 5 10.33 -16.06 62.57
N ARG A 6 11.23 -16.99 62.19
CA ARG A 6 11.95 -16.98 60.92
C ARG A 6 10.99 -17.09 59.71
N THR A 7 10.02 -18.01 59.76
CA THR A 7 9.03 -18.17 58.67
C THR A 7 8.09 -16.97 58.53
N GLY A 8 7.86 -16.20 59.61
CA GLY A 8 7.09 -14.96 59.57
C GLY A 8 7.83 -13.81 58.89
N ASN A 9 9.13 -13.69 59.12
CA ASN A 9 9.98 -12.67 58.53
C ASN A 9 10.23 -12.94 57.04
N ASP A 10 10.53 -14.19 56.65
CA ASP A 10 10.68 -14.60 55.25
C ASP A 10 9.41 -14.37 54.43
N ARG A 11 8.24 -14.56 55.05
CA ARG A 11 6.93 -14.27 54.39
C ARG A 11 6.65 -12.76 54.28
N GLY A 12 7.15 -11.93 55.18
CA GLY A 12 7.06 -10.48 55.10
C GLY A 12 7.95 -9.92 53.98
N GLU A 13 9.18 -10.37 53.89
CA GLU A 13 10.13 -10.00 52.85
C GLU A 13 9.65 -10.39 51.45
N ALA A 14 8.99 -11.57 51.29
CA ALA A 14 8.39 -11.98 50.03
C ALA A 14 7.21 -11.08 49.61
N ALA A 15 6.37 -10.65 50.57
CA ALA A 15 5.27 -9.74 50.29
C ALA A 15 5.77 -8.34 49.84
N ASP A 16 6.83 -7.83 50.51
CA ASP A 16 7.44 -6.56 50.16
C ASP A 16 8.12 -6.60 48.76
N GLN A 17 8.73 -7.72 48.39
CA GLN A 17 9.25 -7.91 47.03
C GLN A 17 8.14 -7.90 45.97
N VAL A 18 7.04 -8.58 46.22
CA VAL A 18 5.87 -8.58 45.32
C VAL A 18 5.30 -7.18 45.21
N ALA A 19 5.13 -6.44 46.31
CA ALA A 19 4.66 -5.06 46.31
C ALA A 19 5.57 -4.13 45.50
N ARG A 20 6.88 -4.29 45.57
CA ARG A 20 7.83 -3.50 44.76
C ARG A 20 7.69 -3.80 43.25
N ARG A 21 7.61 -5.08 42.87
CA ARG A 21 7.41 -5.45 41.47
C ARG A 21 6.07 -4.94 40.94
N GLN A 22 5.02 -4.96 41.75
CA GLN A 22 3.72 -4.41 41.39
C GLN A 22 3.78 -2.88 41.23
N ALA A 23 4.53 -2.18 42.08
CA ALA A 23 4.76 -0.75 41.96
C ALA A 23 5.52 -0.38 40.68
N ASP A 24 6.50 -1.18 40.27
CA ASP A 24 7.23 -0.99 39.02
C ASP A 24 6.31 -1.21 37.82
N ALA A 25 5.43 -2.22 37.86
CA ALA A 25 4.44 -2.48 36.82
C ALA A 25 3.42 -1.35 36.72
N ALA A 26 2.87 -0.89 37.86
CA ALA A 26 1.93 0.24 37.91
C ALA A 26 2.55 1.53 37.36
N LYS A 27 3.82 1.81 37.67
CA LYS A 27 4.55 2.96 37.13
C LYS A 27 4.69 2.86 35.61
N LYS A 28 5.03 1.69 35.08
CA LYS A 28 5.12 1.48 33.63
C LYS A 28 3.78 1.67 32.94
N ALA A 29 2.68 1.18 33.54
CA ALA A 29 1.34 1.40 33.01
C ALA A 29 0.97 2.89 33.00
N GLN A 30 1.26 3.63 34.07
CA GLN A 30 1.06 5.08 34.13
C GLN A 30 1.89 5.85 33.09
N ASP A 31 3.16 5.48 32.93
CA ASP A 31 4.05 6.11 31.92
C ASP A 31 3.55 5.85 30.50
N LEU A 32 2.97 4.67 30.24
CA LEU A 32 2.35 4.34 28.95
C LEU A 32 1.10 5.19 28.70
N VAL A 33 0.20 5.33 29.69
CA VAL A 33 -0.97 6.21 29.58
C VAL A 33 -0.57 7.64 29.26
N LYS A 34 0.44 8.18 29.96
CA LYS A 34 0.97 9.54 29.70
C LYS A 34 1.53 9.70 28.30
N LYS A 35 2.19 8.67 27.76
CA LYS A 35 2.68 8.69 26.37
C LYS A 35 1.54 8.70 25.37
N ILE A 36 0.52 7.87 25.60
CA ILE A 36 -0.68 7.83 24.75
C ILE A 36 -1.37 9.19 24.78
N ASP A 37 -1.64 9.76 25.99
CA ASP A 37 -2.28 11.08 26.13
C ASP A 37 -1.52 12.19 25.39
N ARG A 38 -0.18 12.14 25.43
CA ARG A 38 0.64 13.10 24.70
C ARG A 38 0.52 12.94 23.18
N GLN A 39 0.53 11.71 22.68
CA GLN A 39 0.36 11.42 21.25
C GLN A 39 -1.04 11.80 20.76
N ASP A 40 -2.09 11.55 21.57
CA ASP A 40 -3.45 11.94 21.25
C ASP A 40 -3.61 13.48 21.21
N ALA A 41 -2.94 14.22 22.12
CA ALA A 41 -2.90 15.68 22.12
C ALA A 41 -2.18 16.23 20.86
N GLU A 42 -1.01 15.68 20.51
CA GLU A 42 -0.26 16.10 19.31
C GLU A 42 -1.04 15.83 18.00
N LYS A 43 -1.85 14.77 17.94
CA LYS A 43 -2.75 14.50 16.79
C LYS A 43 -3.93 15.47 16.71
N ASN A 44 -4.40 16.00 17.85
CA ASN A 44 -5.53 16.91 17.88
C ASN A 44 -5.12 18.35 17.53
N ASP A 45 -3.94 18.80 17.95
CA ASP A 45 -3.39 20.12 17.59
C ASP A 45 -3.10 20.27 16.09
N GLY A 46 -2.78 19.16 15.39
CA GLY A 46 -2.54 19.18 13.94
C GLY A 46 -3.81 19.25 13.06
N LYS A 47 -5.02 19.16 13.64
CA LYS A 47 -6.28 19.23 12.87
C LYS A 47 -6.88 20.63 12.79
N ASP A 48 -6.42 21.58 13.58
CA ASP A 48 -7.00 22.93 13.65
C ASP A 48 -6.28 23.96 12.75
N GLU A 49 -5.19 23.59 12.05
CA GLU A 49 -4.44 24.52 11.17
C GLU A 49 -4.88 24.52 9.69
N ASP A 50 -5.67 23.59 9.21
CA ASP A 50 -6.10 23.51 7.80
C ASP A 50 -7.43 24.23 7.48
N GLY A 51 -7.87 25.18 8.31
CA GLY A 51 -9.14 25.87 8.18
C GLY A 51 -9.10 27.39 8.33
N LYS A 52 -8.04 28.08 7.88
CA LYS A 52 -8.07 29.55 7.75
C LYS A 52 -7.70 29.97 6.34
N ASP A 53 -8.72 30.20 5.53
CA ASP A 53 -8.63 30.98 4.30
C ASP A 53 -8.12 32.41 4.67
N GLU A 54 -6.87 32.71 4.37
CA GLU A 54 -6.34 34.04 4.43
C GLU A 54 -6.83 34.84 3.22
N ASP A 55 -7.80 35.74 3.45
CA ASP A 55 -8.07 36.88 2.60
C ASP A 55 -6.80 37.77 2.54
N GLY A 56 -5.96 37.51 1.53
CA GLY A 56 -4.73 38.25 1.28
C GLY A 56 -5.00 39.67 0.75
N LYS A 57 -4.98 40.67 1.62
CA LYS A 57 -4.81 42.08 1.25
C LYS A 57 -3.41 42.29 0.67
N SER A 58 -3.31 42.38 -0.65
CA SER A 58 -2.10 42.79 -1.35
C SER A 58 -1.80 44.26 -1.08
N LYS A 59 -0.62 44.55 -0.52
CA LYS A 59 -0.03 45.87 -0.47
C LYS A 59 0.81 46.13 -1.72
N ASP A 60 0.58 47.30 -2.31
CA ASP A 60 1.24 47.86 -3.46
C ASP A 60 2.78 47.74 -3.47
N GLY A 61 3.31 47.04 -4.48
CA GLY A 61 4.73 47.06 -4.87
C GLY A 61 4.89 47.71 -6.25
N LYS A 62 5.39 48.94 -6.26
CA LYS A 62 5.77 49.71 -7.45
C LYS A 62 6.90 49.03 -8.20
N SER A 63 6.70 48.57 -9.42
CA SER A 63 7.76 48.20 -10.36
C SER A 63 7.63 48.98 -11.67
N LYS A 64 8.77 49.47 -12.14
CA LYS A 64 8.97 50.34 -13.30
C LYS A 64 8.94 49.58 -14.63
N ASP A 65 8.33 50.24 -15.59
CA ASP A 65 8.43 50.24 -17.05
C ASP A 65 9.24 49.16 -17.78
N GLY A 66 8.52 48.33 -18.56
CA GLY A 66 9.05 47.59 -19.68
C GLY A 66 8.07 47.66 -20.85
N LYS A 67 8.41 48.46 -21.89
CA LYS A 67 7.67 48.64 -23.14
C LYS A 67 7.78 47.40 -24.00
N SER A 68 6.64 46.79 -24.38
CA SER A 68 6.59 45.83 -25.49
C SER A 68 5.40 46.13 -26.40
N LYS A 69 5.67 46.01 -27.70
CA LYS A 69 4.83 46.45 -28.82
C LYS A 69 3.71 45.43 -29.16
N ASP A 70 2.66 46.02 -29.67
CA ASP A 70 1.47 45.54 -30.33
C ASP A 70 1.49 44.19 -31.07
N GLY A 71 0.54 43.32 -30.75
CA GLY A 71 0.11 42.20 -31.55
C GLY A 71 -1.42 42.15 -31.61
N LYS A 72 -1.98 42.57 -32.75
CA LYS A 72 -3.43 42.53 -33.06
C LYS A 72 -3.92 41.10 -33.28
N SER A 73 -4.87 40.63 -32.50
CA SER A 73 -5.63 39.40 -32.77
C SER A 73 -7.09 39.74 -33.03
N LYS A 74 -7.66 39.11 -34.10
CA LYS A 74 -8.98 39.34 -34.62
C LYS A 74 -10.04 38.52 -33.87
N ASP A 75 -11.22 39.09 -33.77
CA ASP A 75 -12.48 38.61 -33.20
C ASP A 75 -12.96 37.27 -33.77
N GLY A 76 -13.30 36.33 -32.88
CA GLY A 76 -14.05 35.12 -33.16
C GLY A 76 -15.42 35.15 -32.44
N LYS A 77 -16.50 35.33 -33.21
CA LYS A 77 -17.91 35.33 -32.76
C LYS A 77 -18.35 33.92 -32.37
N SER A 78 -18.73 33.70 -31.13
CA SER A 78 -19.45 32.49 -30.68
C SER A 78 -20.96 32.72 -30.69
N LYS A 79 -21.71 31.74 -31.24
CA LYS A 79 -23.19 31.75 -31.35
C LYS A 79 -23.80 31.12 -30.10
N ASP A 80 -24.87 31.77 -29.64
CA ASP A 80 -25.73 31.38 -28.52
C ASP A 80 -26.43 30.02 -28.73
N GLY A 81 -26.33 29.14 -27.74
CA GLY A 81 -27.08 27.91 -27.60
C GLY A 81 -28.20 28.06 -26.54
N LYS A 82 -29.44 28.05 -26.94
CA LYS A 82 -30.66 28.16 -26.14
C LYS A 82 -30.94 26.86 -25.38
N SER A 83 -30.91 26.88 -24.06
CA SER A 83 -31.38 25.77 -23.19
C SER A 83 -32.88 25.91 -22.93
N LYS A 84 -33.63 24.79 -23.04
CA LYS A 84 -35.07 24.70 -22.77
C LYS A 84 -35.31 24.32 -21.28
N ASP A 85 -36.25 25.02 -20.68
CA ASP A 85 -36.77 24.85 -19.33
C ASP A 85 -37.47 23.48 -19.14
N GLY A 86 -37.03 22.75 -18.09
CA GLY A 86 -37.68 21.55 -17.57
C GLY A 86 -38.49 21.88 -16.31
N LYS A 87 -39.84 21.79 -16.41
CA LYS A 87 -40.82 22.04 -15.34
C LYS A 87 -40.81 20.89 -14.32
N SER A 88 -40.45 21.18 -13.06
CA SER A 88 -40.63 20.24 -11.94
C SER A 88 -42.02 20.41 -11.31
N LYS A 89 -42.72 19.28 -11.05
CA LYS A 89 -44.02 19.23 -10.39
C LYS A 89 -43.88 19.15 -8.87
N ASP A 90 -44.67 19.96 -8.19
CA ASP A 90 -44.83 20.02 -6.74
C ASP A 90 -45.34 18.71 -6.14
N GLY A 91 -44.61 18.13 -5.17
CA GLY A 91 -45.07 17.05 -4.31
C GLY A 91 -45.45 17.59 -2.91
N LYS A 92 -46.74 17.53 -2.61
CA LYS A 92 -47.35 17.95 -1.35
C LYS A 92 -47.05 16.95 -0.25
N SER A 93 -46.27 17.32 0.78
CA SER A 93 -46.10 16.52 1.98
C SER A 93 -47.13 16.89 3.05
N LYS A 94 -47.78 15.87 3.65
CA LYS A 94 -48.75 15.99 4.75
C LYS A 94 -48.04 16.09 6.09
N ASP A 95 -48.55 16.99 6.93
CA ASP A 95 -48.18 17.20 8.32
C ASP A 95 -48.39 15.94 9.18
N GLY A 96 -47.31 15.48 9.81
CA GLY A 96 -47.27 14.48 10.87
C GLY A 96 -46.91 15.13 12.20
N LYS A 97 -47.90 15.30 13.09
CA LYS A 97 -47.80 15.87 14.43
C LYS A 97 -47.13 14.83 15.35
N SER A 98 -45.89 15.04 15.75
CA SER A 98 -45.21 14.22 16.78
C SER A 98 -45.22 14.92 18.13
N LYS A 99 -45.65 14.14 19.18
CA LYS A 99 -45.74 14.54 20.57
C LYS A 99 -44.35 14.63 21.21
N ASP A 100 -44.21 15.58 22.11
CA ASP A 100 -43.09 15.79 23.02
C ASP A 100 -42.66 14.51 23.77
N GLY A 101 -41.42 14.08 23.56
CA GLY A 101 -40.69 13.14 24.38
C GLY A 101 -39.41 13.81 24.88
N LYS A 102 -39.44 14.25 26.13
CA LYS A 102 -38.31 14.88 26.83
C LYS A 102 -37.31 13.79 27.22
N SER A 103 -36.31 13.51 26.41
CA SER A 103 -35.15 12.68 26.77
C SER A 103 -33.96 13.60 27.06
N LYS A 104 -33.66 13.74 28.36
CA LYS A 104 -32.35 14.18 28.83
C LYS A 104 -31.44 12.96 28.83
N ASP A 105 -30.66 12.80 27.82
CA ASP A 105 -29.39 12.07 27.82
C ASP A 105 -28.85 12.12 26.37
N GLY A 106 -27.90 12.96 26.14
CA GLY A 106 -27.34 13.09 24.78
C GLY A 106 -26.17 14.09 24.74
N GLN A 107 -25.26 13.99 25.70
CA GLN A 107 -24.10 14.89 25.70
C GLN A 107 -22.83 14.22 26.25
N GLN A 108 -22.67 12.92 26.03
CA GLN A 108 -21.48 12.19 26.47
C GLN A 108 -20.80 11.33 25.39
N SER A 109 -21.25 11.34 24.11
CA SER A 109 -20.74 10.47 23.06
C SER A 109 -19.86 11.15 22.02
N LYS A 110 -19.42 12.38 22.21
CA LYS A 110 -18.53 13.09 21.25
C LYS A 110 -17.08 13.25 21.71
N GLN A 111 -16.70 12.70 22.86
CA GLN A 111 -15.32 12.78 23.38
C GLN A 111 -14.60 11.42 23.43
N GLU A 112 -15.27 10.33 23.09
CA GLU A 112 -14.65 8.98 23.06
C GLU A 112 -13.91 8.68 21.77
N ASP A 113 -14.24 9.33 20.65
CA ASP A 113 -13.65 9.04 19.33
C ASP A 113 -12.22 9.58 19.10
N THR A 114 -11.65 10.31 20.07
CA THR A 114 -10.30 10.90 19.93
C THR A 114 -9.22 10.20 20.77
N LYS A 115 -9.59 9.26 21.64
CA LYS A 115 -8.63 8.57 22.50
C LYS A 115 -8.14 7.29 21.86
N THR A 116 -6.84 7.04 21.94
CA THR A 116 -6.24 5.77 21.51
C THR A 116 -6.95 4.60 22.20
N PRO A 117 -7.54 3.64 21.46
CA PRO A 117 -8.18 2.46 22.04
C PRO A 117 -7.20 1.66 22.90
N GLY A 118 -7.71 1.04 23.98
CA GLY A 118 -6.90 0.35 24.97
C GLY A 118 -6.34 1.24 26.11
N ARG A 119 -6.35 2.58 25.94
CA ARG A 119 -5.87 3.52 26.96
C ARG A 119 -6.66 3.41 28.28
N ASP A 120 -7.97 3.37 28.20
CA ASP A 120 -8.83 3.32 29.38
C ASP A 120 -8.70 1.99 30.13
N GLU A 121 -8.44 0.88 29.43
CA GLU A 121 -8.14 -0.42 30.01
C GLU A 121 -6.80 -0.40 30.75
N ILE A 122 -5.75 0.23 30.19
CA ILE A 122 -4.46 0.40 30.85
C ILE A 122 -4.60 1.26 32.11
N GLU A 123 -5.43 2.31 32.06
CA GLU A 123 -5.70 3.17 33.23
C GLU A 123 -6.47 2.42 34.34
N ARG A 124 -7.43 1.54 33.96
CA ARG A 124 -8.13 0.67 34.92
C ARG A 124 -7.16 -0.33 35.53
N ALA A 125 -6.34 -0.97 34.72
CA ALA A 125 -5.31 -1.88 35.21
C ALA A 125 -4.34 -1.20 36.20
N HIS A 126 -3.92 0.04 35.90
CA HIS A 126 -3.08 0.83 36.81
C HIS A 126 -3.77 1.04 38.18
N ARG A 127 -5.05 1.42 38.17
CA ARG A 127 -5.82 1.62 39.43
C ARG A 127 -5.93 0.32 40.23
N GLU A 128 -6.17 -0.80 39.59
CA GLU A 128 -6.22 -2.10 40.27
C GLU A 128 -4.85 -2.52 40.80
N MET A 129 -3.76 -2.21 40.12
CA MET A 129 -2.40 -2.43 40.62
C MET A 129 -2.10 -1.58 41.87
N GLU A 130 -2.55 -0.35 41.92
CA GLU A 130 -2.42 0.52 43.10
C GLU A 130 -3.19 -0.05 44.30
N ARG A 131 -4.43 -0.51 44.09
CA ARG A 131 -5.22 -1.20 45.13
C ARG A 131 -4.55 -2.46 45.62
N ALA A 132 -4.00 -3.27 44.73
CA ALA A 132 -3.22 -4.46 45.10
C ALA A 132 -2.01 -4.12 45.98
N ILE A 133 -1.30 -3.03 45.69
CA ILE A 133 -0.16 -2.55 46.49
C ILE A 133 -0.63 -2.13 47.91
N GLU A 134 -1.75 -1.44 48.02
CA GLU A 134 -2.31 -1.05 49.31
C GLU A 134 -2.71 -2.26 50.15
N GLU A 135 -3.36 -3.25 49.57
CA GLU A 135 -3.76 -4.49 50.24
C GLU A 135 -2.53 -5.34 50.66
N LEU A 136 -1.48 -5.39 49.84
CA LEU A 136 -0.22 -6.00 50.22
C LEU A 136 0.46 -5.33 51.44
N LYS A 137 0.40 -4.00 51.52
CA LYS A 137 0.89 -3.23 52.68
C LYS A 137 0.07 -3.54 53.93
N LYS A 138 -1.26 -3.75 53.80
CA LYS A 138 -2.15 -4.18 54.89
C LYS A 138 -1.99 -5.66 55.24
N LYS A 139 -1.14 -6.41 54.49
CA LYS A 139 -0.93 -7.86 54.62
C LYS A 139 -2.18 -8.71 54.24
N SER A 140 -3.14 -8.14 53.55
CA SER A 140 -4.30 -8.82 53.02
C SER A 140 -3.94 -9.46 51.66
N ARG A 141 -3.55 -10.74 51.65
CA ARG A 141 -3.03 -11.40 50.45
C ARG A 141 -4.10 -11.81 49.49
N GLU A 142 -5.26 -12.22 49.98
CA GLU A 142 -6.35 -12.69 49.15
C GLU A 142 -6.96 -11.58 48.34
N THR A 143 -7.33 -10.47 48.97
CA THR A 143 -7.82 -9.26 48.28
C THR A 143 -6.77 -8.61 47.37
N ALA A 144 -5.48 -8.69 47.70
CA ALA A 144 -4.41 -8.23 46.82
C ALA A 144 -4.30 -9.11 45.55
N ALA A 145 -4.50 -10.43 45.67
CA ALA A 145 -4.51 -11.34 44.53
C ALA A 145 -5.70 -11.05 43.60
N ASP A 146 -6.89 -10.81 44.17
CA ASP A 146 -8.10 -10.45 43.41
C ASP A 146 -7.87 -9.18 42.56
N HIS A 147 -7.27 -8.14 43.14
CA HIS A 147 -6.93 -6.91 42.41
C HIS A 147 -5.84 -7.13 41.34
N GLN A 148 -4.87 -8.04 41.60
CA GLN A 148 -3.87 -8.41 40.60
C GLN A 148 -4.47 -9.14 39.41
N ASP A 149 -5.42 -10.06 39.67
CA ASP A 149 -6.13 -10.79 38.63
C ASP A 149 -7.01 -9.85 37.78
N GLU A 150 -7.66 -8.86 38.40
CA GLU A 150 -8.43 -7.86 37.68
C GLU A 150 -7.56 -6.95 36.83
N ALA A 151 -6.40 -6.48 37.37
CA ALA A 151 -5.43 -5.71 36.61
C ALA A 151 -4.92 -6.51 35.41
N LEU A 152 -4.67 -7.81 35.58
CA LEU A 152 -4.25 -8.69 34.46
C LEU A 152 -5.32 -8.79 33.38
N LYS A 153 -6.60 -8.96 33.77
CA LYS A 153 -7.71 -8.98 32.78
C LYS A 153 -7.80 -7.68 32.00
N GLU A 154 -7.69 -6.53 32.65
CA GLU A 154 -7.73 -5.24 31.95
C GLU A 154 -6.53 -5.05 31.02
N LEU A 155 -5.32 -5.51 31.38
CA LEU A 155 -4.16 -5.49 30.50
C LEU A 155 -4.33 -6.41 29.28
N ILE A 156 -4.95 -7.58 29.46
CA ILE A 156 -5.25 -8.48 28.34
C ILE A 156 -6.22 -7.82 27.38
N LYS A 157 -7.31 -7.20 27.88
CA LYS A 157 -8.25 -6.44 27.03
C LYS A 157 -7.57 -5.28 26.30
N ALA A 158 -6.67 -4.55 26.96
CA ALA A 158 -5.91 -3.48 26.33
C ALA A 158 -5.03 -4.02 25.21
N LYS A 159 -4.33 -5.14 25.46
CA LYS A 159 -3.50 -5.82 24.47
C LYS A 159 -4.33 -6.22 23.24
N GLU A 160 -5.45 -6.90 23.45
CA GLU A 160 -6.34 -7.34 22.37
C GLU A 160 -6.83 -6.17 21.51
N LYS A 161 -7.24 -5.04 22.14
CA LYS A 161 -7.64 -3.85 21.41
C LYS A 161 -6.52 -3.23 20.58
N LEU A 162 -5.31 -3.16 21.13
CA LEU A 162 -4.15 -2.61 20.42
C LEU A 162 -3.71 -3.52 19.27
N GLU A 163 -3.76 -4.84 19.45
CA GLU A 163 -3.46 -5.81 18.39
C GLU A 163 -4.47 -5.70 17.25
N GLU A 164 -5.75 -5.53 17.58
CA GLU A 164 -6.79 -5.33 16.56
C GLU A 164 -6.54 -4.08 15.70
N ILE A 165 -6.21 -2.94 16.33
CA ILE A 165 -5.90 -1.71 15.60
C ILE A 165 -4.66 -1.85 14.75
N LEU A 166 -3.60 -2.47 15.28
CA LEU A 166 -2.39 -2.73 14.50
C LEU A 166 -2.70 -3.58 13.27
N ARG A 167 -3.58 -4.58 13.41
CA ARG A 167 -4.04 -5.40 12.29
C ARG A 167 -4.78 -4.56 11.25
N GLN A 168 -5.75 -3.74 11.69
CA GLN A 168 -6.52 -2.86 10.78
C GLN A 168 -5.62 -1.88 10.03
N LEU A 169 -4.68 -1.23 10.71
CA LEU A 169 -3.72 -0.32 10.08
C LEU A 169 -2.84 -1.02 9.03
N ARG A 170 -2.36 -2.23 9.33
CA ARG A 170 -1.57 -3.02 8.37
C ARG A 170 -2.39 -3.44 7.14
N GLU A 171 -3.65 -3.80 7.35
CA GLU A 171 -4.58 -4.12 6.25
C GLU A 171 -4.85 -2.89 5.37
N GLU A 172 -5.06 -1.71 5.99
CA GLU A 172 -5.22 -0.45 5.27
C GLU A 172 -3.96 -0.07 4.48
N GLU A 173 -2.77 -0.16 5.10
CA GLU A 173 -1.49 0.10 4.43
C GLU A 173 -1.28 -0.86 3.24
N ARG A 174 -1.56 -2.15 3.43
CA ARG A 174 -1.50 -3.15 2.36
C ARG A 174 -2.45 -2.82 1.22
N LYS A 175 -3.70 -2.45 1.53
CA LYS A 175 -4.70 -2.05 0.53
C LYS A 175 -4.26 -0.82 -0.26
N LEU A 176 -3.76 0.21 0.40
CA LEU A 176 -3.25 1.42 -0.24
C LEU A 176 -2.07 1.12 -1.17
N LEU A 177 -1.15 0.27 -0.76
CA LEU A 177 0.01 -0.13 -1.57
C LEU A 177 -0.41 -0.94 -2.81
N LEU A 178 -1.30 -1.93 -2.64
CA LEU A 178 -1.85 -2.71 -3.75
C LEU A 178 -2.56 -1.81 -4.77
N ALA A 179 -3.41 -0.88 -4.32
CA ALA A 179 -4.10 0.07 -5.17
C ALA A 179 -3.13 1.02 -5.91
N ALA A 180 -2.08 1.48 -5.23
CA ALA A 180 -1.06 2.33 -5.84
C ALA A 180 -0.25 1.59 -6.91
N LEU A 181 0.08 0.32 -6.70
CA LEU A 181 0.76 -0.53 -7.69
C LEU A 181 -0.16 -0.83 -8.89
N GLU A 182 -1.42 -1.19 -8.63
CA GLU A 182 -2.41 -1.43 -9.69
C GLU A 182 -2.59 -0.21 -10.58
N ALA A 183 -2.84 0.96 -10.00
CA ALA A 183 -3.01 2.20 -10.76
C ALA A 183 -1.76 2.53 -11.61
N ARG A 184 -0.57 2.27 -11.09
CA ARG A 184 0.68 2.46 -11.82
C ARG A 184 0.82 1.48 -13.00
N PHE A 185 0.52 0.19 -12.80
CA PHE A 185 0.56 -0.78 -13.89
C PHE A 185 -0.52 -0.52 -14.94
N GLN A 186 -1.71 -0.08 -14.56
CA GLN A 186 -2.74 0.35 -15.52
C GLN A 186 -2.27 1.55 -16.35
N LYS A 187 -1.61 2.55 -15.73
CA LYS A 187 -1.01 3.67 -16.45
C LYS A 187 0.05 3.17 -17.44
N MET A 188 0.96 2.29 -17.01
CA MET A 188 2.00 1.71 -17.87
C MET A 188 1.39 0.94 -19.04
N LEU A 189 0.33 0.15 -18.80
CA LEU A 189 -0.39 -0.60 -19.83
C LEU A 189 -1.01 0.34 -20.88
N ALA A 190 -1.65 1.42 -20.44
CA ALA A 190 -2.23 2.41 -21.38
C ALA A 190 -1.16 3.06 -22.25
N MET A 191 -0.01 3.43 -21.68
CA MET A 191 1.12 3.99 -22.42
C MET A 191 1.71 2.95 -23.38
N GLN A 192 1.89 1.71 -22.94
CA GLN A 192 2.45 0.63 -23.75
C GLN A 192 1.55 0.28 -24.96
N LEU A 193 0.24 0.28 -24.77
CA LEU A 193 -0.71 0.08 -25.87
C LEU A 193 -0.59 1.19 -26.93
N ALA A 194 -0.35 2.44 -26.51
CA ALA A 194 -0.15 3.56 -27.44
C ALA A 194 1.15 3.40 -28.24
N VAL A 195 2.26 3.04 -27.58
CA VAL A 195 3.55 2.75 -28.25
C VAL A 195 3.37 1.59 -29.24
N TYR A 196 2.77 0.48 -28.81
CA TYR A 196 2.54 -0.69 -29.65
C TYR A 196 1.72 -0.35 -30.90
N GLN A 197 0.63 0.42 -30.78
CA GLN A 197 -0.16 0.87 -31.92
C GLN A 197 0.64 1.73 -32.90
N GLY A 198 1.48 2.64 -32.36
CA GLY A 198 2.41 3.43 -33.15
C GLY A 198 3.42 2.57 -33.90
N THR A 199 4.06 1.60 -33.23
CA THR A 199 5.01 0.65 -33.82
C THR A 199 4.37 -0.19 -34.94
N VAL A 200 3.15 -0.71 -34.70
CA VAL A 200 2.40 -1.47 -35.72
C VAL A 200 2.06 -0.58 -36.93
N THR A 201 1.72 0.68 -36.71
CA THR A 201 1.40 1.62 -37.79
C THR A 201 2.63 1.91 -38.63
N LEU A 202 3.78 2.17 -38.01
CA LEU A 202 5.05 2.37 -38.70
C LEU A 202 5.51 1.09 -39.42
N GLY A 203 5.31 -0.08 -38.82
CA GLY A 203 5.68 -1.36 -39.39
C GLY A 203 4.88 -1.78 -40.62
N LYS A 204 3.81 -1.06 -40.99
CA LYS A 204 3.07 -1.21 -42.27
C LYS A 204 3.67 -0.42 -43.41
N VAL A 205 4.54 0.54 -43.14
CA VAL A 205 5.23 1.34 -44.15
C VAL A 205 6.33 0.48 -44.77
N SER A 206 6.37 0.41 -46.12
CA SER A 206 7.44 -0.32 -46.80
C SER A 206 8.79 0.38 -46.60
N GLU A 207 9.89 -0.36 -46.69
CA GLU A 207 11.24 0.23 -46.53
C GLU A 207 11.50 1.30 -47.60
N ASP A 208 10.99 1.14 -48.81
CA ASP A 208 11.13 2.10 -49.92
C ASP A 208 10.37 3.42 -49.66
N ASP A 209 9.29 3.37 -48.88
CA ASP A 209 8.46 4.55 -48.54
C ASP A 209 8.90 5.20 -47.22
N TRP A 210 9.96 4.68 -46.58
CA TRP A 210 10.46 5.18 -45.31
C TRP A 210 11.15 6.55 -45.49
N VAL A 211 10.58 7.59 -44.90
CA VAL A 211 11.11 8.96 -44.96
C VAL A 211 11.40 9.49 -43.55
N GLY A 212 12.15 10.59 -43.47
CA GLY A 212 12.60 11.18 -42.19
C GLY A 212 11.53 11.38 -41.12
N ARG A 213 10.27 11.64 -41.51
CA ARG A 213 9.14 11.72 -40.56
C ARG A 213 8.88 10.40 -39.82
N HIS A 214 9.06 9.26 -40.49
CA HIS A 214 8.87 7.93 -39.89
C HIS A 214 9.98 7.63 -38.89
N THR A 215 11.24 8.00 -39.20
CA THR A 215 12.35 7.93 -38.28
C THR A 215 12.12 8.80 -37.04
N THR A 216 11.67 10.06 -37.23
CA THR A 216 11.32 10.97 -36.13
C THR A 216 10.22 10.39 -35.24
N GLN A 217 9.20 9.78 -35.86
CA GLN A 217 8.12 9.13 -35.11
C GLN A 217 8.58 7.89 -34.36
N SER A 218 9.46 7.08 -34.93
CA SER A 218 10.06 5.92 -34.27
C SER A 218 10.89 6.34 -33.06
N ILE A 219 11.73 7.39 -33.19
CA ILE A 219 12.49 7.96 -32.07
C ILE A 219 11.57 8.50 -30.97
N LYS A 220 10.42 9.11 -31.33
CA LYS A 220 9.43 9.52 -30.34
C LYS A 220 8.86 8.33 -29.57
N LEU A 221 8.45 7.26 -30.25
CA LEU A 221 7.98 6.05 -29.60
C LEU A 221 9.06 5.42 -28.70
N ALA A 222 10.32 5.48 -29.08
CA ALA A 222 11.45 5.04 -28.25
C ALA A 222 11.51 5.80 -26.92
N ARG A 223 11.31 7.13 -26.94
CA ARG A 223 11.29 7.96 -25.72
C ARG A 223 10.06 7.68 -24.86
N ASP A 224 8.90 7.51 -25.52
CA ASP A 224 7.67 7.14 -24.83
C ASP A 224 7.86 5.78 -24.09
N GLU A 225 8.55 4.82 -24.69
CA GLU A 225 8.91 3.52 -24.09
C GLU A 225 9.89 3.67 -22.91
N GLU A 226 10.87 4.57 -22.99
CA GLU A 226 11.77 4.89 -21.85
C GLU A 226 11.00 5.48 -20.68
N GLU A 227 9.99 6.33 -20.95
CA GLU A 227 9.14 6.88 -19.90
C GLU A 227 8.37 5.78 -19.15
N ILE A 228 7.88 4.77 -19.87
CA ILE A 228 7.25 3.59 -19.26
C ILE A 228 8.27 2.82 -18.39
N ALA A 229 9.51 2.66 -18.86
CA ALA A 229 10.56 2.02 -18.09
C ALA A 229 10.91 2.76 -16.79
N VAL A 230 10.78 4.09 -16.76
CA VAL A 230 10.91 4.91 -15.54
C VAL A 230 9.75 4.64 -14.57
N GLU A 231 8.52 4.50 -15.04
CA GLU A 231 7.38 4.11 -14.18
C GLU A 231 7.59 2.70 -13.59
N ALA A 232 8.18 1.77 -14.35
CA ALA A 232 8.54 0.45 -13.84
C ALA A 232 9.56 0.51 -12.68
N ILE A 233 10.53 1.44 -12.72
CA ILE A 233 11.47 1.65 -11.59
C ILE A 233 10.73 2.09 -10.33
N LYS A 234 9.76 2.99 -10.45
CA LYS A 234 8.97 3.47 -9.30
C LYS A 234 8.14 2.33 -8.68
N ALA A 235 7.53 1.47 -9.52
CA ALA A 235 6.84 0.27 -9.04
C ALA A 235 7.79 -0.70 -8.34
N LEU A 236 8.98 -0.91 -8.91
CA LEU A 236 10.01 -1.78 -8.33
C LEU A 236 10.49 -1.27 -6.97
N THR A 237 10.62 0.05 -6.80
CA THR A 237 11.00 0.65 -5.51
C THR A 237 9.97 0.34 -4.45
N LEU A 238 8.68 0.57 -4.72
CA LEU A 238 7.59 0.23 -3.79
C LEU A 238 7.58 -1.25 -3.40
N LEU A 239 7.70 -2.16 -4.38
CA LEU A 239 7.74 -3.60 -4.14
C LEU A 239 8.96 -4.04 -3.30
N LYS A 240 10.11 -3.37 -3.45
CA LYS A 240 11.32 -3.67 -2.68
C LYS A 240 11.29 -3.09 -1.26
N GLU A 241 10.67 -1.94 -1.08
CA GLU A 241 10.49 -1.31 0.23
C GLU A 241 9.54 -2.13 1.10
N GLU A 242 8.48 -2.66 0.51
CA GLU A 242 7.56 -3.55 1.19
C GLU A 242 8.20 -4.91 1.52
N GLY A 243 8.94 -5.50 0.57
CA GLY A 243 9.89 -6.60 0.78
C GLY A 243 9.29 -8.01 0.97
N SER A 244 7.98 -8.21 1.07
CA SER A 244 7.38 -9.53 1.29
C SER A 244 7.22 -10.35 0.00
N SER A 245 7.15 -9.68 -1.17
CA SER A 245 7.00 -10.31 -2.49
C SER A 245 8.36 -10.66 -3.12
N VAL A 246 8.47 -11.81 -3.76
CA VAL A 246 9.67 -12.29 -4.45
C VAL A 246 9.50 -12.24 -5.96
N SER A 247 8.38 -12.71 -6.49
CA SER A 247 8.18 -12.87 -7.94
C SER A 247 7.77 -11.57 -8.63
N PHE A 248 7.05 -10.67 -7.95
CA PHE A 248 6.63 -9.39 -8.54
C PHE A 248 7.82 -8.47 -8.83
N PRO A 249 8.79 -8.25 -7.91
CA PRO A 249 10.00 -7.51 -8.24
C PRO A 249 10.75 -8.07 -9.45
N GLU A 250 10.88 -9.40 -9.57
CA GLU A 250 11.53 -10.04 -10.71
C GLU A 250 10.76 -9.85 -12.01
N ALA A 251 9.42 -9.91 -11.97
CA ALA A 251 8.57 -9.63 -13.11
C ALA A 251 8.73 -8.17 -13.60
N VAL A 252 8.79 -7.20 -12.69
CA VAL A 252 8.98 -5.78 -13.03
C VAL A 252 10.40 -5.53 -13.58
N ILE A 253 11.42 -6.21 -13.06
CA ILE A 253 12.78 -6.13 -13.60
C ILE A 253 12.81 -6.64 -15.04
N GLU A 254 12.21 -7.82 -15.32
CA GLU A 254 12.13 -8.38 -16.66
C GLU A 254 11.36 -7.48 -17.62
N LEU A 255 10.23 -6.95 -17.17
CA LEU A 255 9.41 -6.00 -17.90
C LEU A 255 10.20 -4.75 -18.32
N ARG A 256 10.91 -4.14 -17.38
CA ARG A 256 11.77 -2.96 -17.63
C ARG A 256 12.90 -3.27 -18.63
N GLU A 257 13.55 -4.42 -18.50
CA GLU A 257 14.60 -4.85 -19.45
C GLU A 257 14.03 -4.96 -20.88
N ASP A 258 12.82 -5.48 -21.03
CA ASP A 258 12.15 -5.58 -22.30
C ASP A 258 11.81 -4.21 -22.90
N MET A 259 11.29 -3.29 -22.09
CA MET A 259 11.04 -1.90 -22.50
C MET A 259 12.31 -1.25 -23.03
N LEU A 260 13.43 -1.38 -22.33
CA LEU A 260 14.72 -0.84 -22.78
C LEU A 260 15.24 -1.51 -24.07
N VAL A 261 14.90 -2.78 -24.31
CA VAL A 261 15.20 -3.44 -25.59
C VAL A 261 14.34 -2.87 -26.71
N VAL A 262 13.05 -2.65 -26.46
CA VAL A 262 12.13 -2.04 -27.43
C VAL A 262 12.56 -0.60 -27.74
N SER A 263 12.83 0.23 -26.73
CA SER A 263 13.30 1.61 -26.92
C SER A 263 14.50 1.67 -27.87
N ARG A 264 15.57 0.91 -27.59
CA ARG A 264 16.76 0.86 -28.47
C ARG A 264 16.45 0.44 -29.90
N ARG A 265 15.55 -0.54 -30.07
CA ARG A 265 15.14 -1.00 -31.40
C ARG A 265 14.37 0.06 -32.17
N LEU A 266 13.50 0.80 -31.48
CA LEU A 266 12.75 1.91 -32.04
C LEU A 266 13.66 3.09 -32.40
N GLU A 267 14.70 3.41 -31.59
CA GLU A 267 15.73 4.37 -31.94
C GLU A 267 16.45 4.01 -33.25
N GLU A 268 16.70 2.70 -33.47
CA GLU A 268 17.26 2.17 -34.70
C GLU A 268 16.23 2.00 -35.83
N SER A 269 15.01 2.53 -35.68
CA SER A 269 13.89 2.38 -36.60
C SER A 269 13.48 0.92 -36.90
N LYS A 270 13.80 0.00 -35.99
CA LYS A 270 13.47 -1.45 -36.09
C LYS A 270 12.06 -1.72 -35.57
N VAL A 271 11.02 -1.32 -36.32
CA VAL A 271 9.60 -1.44 -35.97
C VAL A 271 8.95 -2.78 -36.38
N GLY A 272 9.74 -3.73 -36.84
CA GLY A 272 9.28 -4.99 -37.41
C GLY A 272 8.69 -5.98 -36.39
N LYS A 273 8.37 -7.20 -36.88
CA LYS A 273 7.69 -8.26 -36.10
C LYS A 273 8.34 -8.59 -34.76
N LEU A 274 9.67 -8.48 -34.65
CA LEU A 274 10.37 -8.79 -33.40
C LEU A 274 10.11 -7.74 -32.33
N SER A 275 10.15 -6.43 -32.65
CA SER A 275 9.81 -5.34 -31.72
C SER A 275 8.36 -5.47 -31.26
N GLN A 276 7.42 -5.63 -32.19
CA GLN A 276 6.00 -5.83 -31.91
C GLN A 276 5.74 -7.07 -31.02
N ALA A 277 6.53 -8.13 -31.18
CA ALA A 277 6.39 -9.33 -30.37
C ALA A 277 6.88 -9.12 -28.92
N ILE A 278 7.93 -8.31 -28.71
CA ILE A 278 8.41 -7.95 -27.37
C ILE A 278 7.40 -7.03 -26.70
N GLU A 279 6.87 -6.03 -27.41
CA GLU A 279 5.81 -5.13 -26.92
C GLU A 279 4.56 -5.91 -26.49
N LYS A 280 4.15 -6.95 -27.23
CA LYS A 280 3.06 -7.84 -26.82
C LYS A 280 3.37 -8.62 -25.56
N ASP A 281 4.60 -9.13 -25.43
CA ASP A 281 5.03 -9.82 -24.22
C ASP A 281 5.00 -8.86 -23.00
N ILE A 282 5.31 -7.55 -23.19
CA ILE A 282 5.21 -6.51 -22.17
C ILE A 282 3.74 -6.27 -21.77
N ILE A 283 2.85 -6.10 -22.74
CA ILE A 283 1.41 -5.89 -22.52
C ILE A 283 0.83 -7.07 -21.72
N GLU A 284 1.06 -8.30 -22.16
CA GLU A 284 0.60 -9.51 -21.46
C GLU A 284 1.13 -9.58 -20.03
N SER A 285 2.38 -9.15 -19.81
CA SER A 285 2.99 -9.08 -18.47
C SER A 285 2.28 -8.08 -17.56
N LEU A 286 1.96 -6.90 -18.07
CA LEU A 286 1.24 -5.86 -17.32
C LEU A 286 -0.18 -6.31 -16.98
N GLU A 287 -0.90 -6.93 -17.93
CA GLU A 287 -2.24 -7.48 -17.72
C GLU A 287 -2.24 -8.58 -16.63
N GLU A 288 -1.27 -9.51 -16.68
CA GLU A 288 -1.11 -10.55 -15.66
C GLU A 288 -0.85 -9.98 -14.26
N MET A 289 -0.01 -8.92 -14.15
CA MET A 289 0.28 -8.26 -12.88
C MET A 289 -0.93 -7.50 -12.34
N ILE A 290 -1.66 -6.79 -13.19
CA ILE A 290 -2.89 -6.07 -12.82
C ILE A 290 -3.94 -7.06 -12.31
N ASP A 291 -4.21 -8.15 -13.05
CA ASP A 291 -5.17 -9.20 -12.63
C ASP A 291 -4.80 -9.83 -11.27
N ALA A 292 -3.52 -10.05 -11.03
CA ALA A 292 -3.06 -10.58 -9.75
C ALA A 292 -3.28 -9.59 -8.59
N LEU A 293 -2.97 -8.29 -8.79
CA LEU A 293 -3.18 -7.27 -7.77
C LEU A 293 -4.67 -7.02 -7.48
N GLN A 294 -5.51 -7.01 -8.51
CA GLN A 294 -6.97 -6.89 -8.35
C GLN A 294 -7.54 -8.01 -7.49
N LYS A 295 -7.12 -9.26 -7.74
CA LYS A 295 -7.55 -10.41 -6.94
C LYS A 295 -7.07 -10.32 -5.49
N GLU A 296 -5.89 -9.76 -5.23
CA GLU A 296 -5.44 -9.54 -3.86
C GLU A 296 -6.22 -8.40 -3.17
N LEU A 297 -6.56 -7.33 -3.90
CA LEU A 297 -7.44 -6.25 -3.39
C LEU A 297 -8.84 -6.79 -3.02
N GLU A 298 -9.45 -7.58 -3.89
CA GLU A 298 -10.74 -8.21 -3.63
C GLU A 298 -10.71 -9.08 -2.36
N LYS A 299 -9.63 -9.86 -2.15
CA LYS A 299 -9.47 -10.67 -0.93
C LYS A 299 -9.37 -9.81 0.33
N VAL A 300 -8.57 -8.73 0.30
CA VAL A 300 -8.44 -7.82 1.45
C VAL A 300 -9.80 -7.19 1.79
N GLU A 301 -10.60 -6.84 0.79
CA GLU A 301 -11.95 -6.29 1.01
C GLU A 301 -12.96 -7.32 1.54
N ASP A 302 -12.87 -8.56 1.13
CA ASP A 302 -13.75 -9.62 1.60
C ASP A 302 -13.37 -10.08 3.01
N ASP A 303 -12.07 -10.17 3.32
CA ASP A 303 -11.59 -10.46 4.68
C ASP A 303 -12.04 -9.38 5.68
N GLN A 304 -12.03 -8.10 5.31
CA GLN A 304 -12.55 -7.00 6.13
C GLN A 304 -14.05 -7.16 6.43
N LYS A 305 -14.87 -7.47 5.41
CA LYS A 305 -16.32 -7.68 5.57
C LYS A 305 -16.67 -8.89 6.44
N ASP A 306 -15.87 -9.95 6.39
CA ASP A 306 -16.09 -11.16 7.17
C ASP A 306 -15.60 -11.02 8.62
N GLN A 307 -14.62 -10.16 8.89
CA GLN A 307 -14.13 -9.84 10.23
C GLN A 307 -15.12 -8.99 11.00
N GLU A 308 -15.78 -8.00 10.38
CA GLU A 308 -16.88 -7.24 10.98
C GLU A 308 -18.03 -8.15 11.48
N LYS A 309 -18.13 -9.38 10.94
CA LYS A 309 -19.16 -10.38 11.32
C LYS A 309 -18.68 -11.40 12.34
N LYS A 310 -17.38 -11.49 12.63
CA LYS A 310 -16.77 -12.57 13.45
C LYS A 310 -16.04 -12.07 14.69
N ASP A 311 -16.58 -11.11 15.41
CA ASP A 311 -16.04 -10.64 16.69
C ASP A 311 -16.11 -11.71 17.79
N GLN A 312 -15.53 -12.89 17.57
CA GLN A 312 -15.15 -13.85 18.64
C GLN A 312 -14.50 -15.11 18.04
N GLN A 313 -13.24 -15.31 18.34
CA GLN A 313 -12.41 -16.52 18.18
C GLN A 313 -11.47 -16.51 16.97
N GLN A 314 -10.24 -16.08 17.20
CA GLN A 314 -9.02 -16.93 17.04
C GLN A 314 -7.76 -16.07 17.13
N GLN A 315 -7.04 -16.23 18.24
CA GLN A 315 -5.61 -15.91 18.30
C GLN A 315 -4.87 -16.87 17.35
N GLN A 316 -4.49 -16.42 16.18
CA GLN A 316 -3.49 -17.08 15.35
C GLN A 316 -2.35 -16.15 15.05
N GLN A 317 -1.17 -16.60 15.46
CA GLN A 317 0.19 -16.21 15.17
C GLN A 317 0.44 -14.92 14.35
N GLU A 318 1.11 -13.99 15.01
CA GLU A 318 1.63 -12.70 14.54
C GLU A 318 2.70 -12.84 13.44
N GLN A 319 2.34 -13.30 12.25
CA GLN A 319 3.15 -13.05 11.06
C GLN A 319 2.42 -12.03 10.20
N GLU A 320 3.11 -10.95 9.87
CA GLU A 320 2.58 -9.95 8.94
C GLU A 320 2.15 -10.65 7.65
N PRO A 321 0.90 -10.43 7.20
CA PRO A 321 0.43 -11.03 5.96
C PRO A 321 1.28 -10.47 4.80
N PRO A 322 1.77 -11.32 3.89
CA PRO A 322 2.54 -10.85 2.74
C PRO A 322 1.65 -9.99 1.82
N LEU A 323 2.27 -9.08 1.06
CA LEU A 323 1.57 -8.21 0.09
C LEU A 323 0.71 -9.04 -0.87
N VAL A 324 1.26 -10.15 -1.32
CA VAL A 324 0.65 -11.06 -2.30
C VAL A 324 0.70 -12.49 -1.77
N ASP A 325 -0.39 -13.23 -1.96
CA ASP A 325 -0.48 -14.65 -1.57
C ASP A 325 0.58 -15.51 -2.28
N LYS A 326 1.05 -16.55 -1.58
CA LYS A 326 1.98 -17.55 -2.15
C LYS A 326 1.48 -18.17 -3.47
N LEU A 327 0.17 -18.32 -3.62
CA LEU A 327 -0.41 -18.84 -4.87
C LEU A 327 -0.25 -17.84 -6.03
N ALA A 328 -0.43 -16.53 -5.77
CA ALA A 328 -0.23 -15.49 -6.77
C ALA A 328 1.27 -15.37 -7.13
N GLU A 329 2.17 -15.46 -6.14
CA GLU A 329 3.62 -15.56 -6.36
C GLU A 329 4.00 -16.74 -7.28
N LEU A 330 3.46 -17.93 -7.03
CA LEU A 330 3.70 -19.12 -7.87
C LEU A 330 3.12 -18.96 -9.28
N LYS A 331 1.96 -18.33 -9.44
CA LYS A 331 1.38 -18.02 -10.75
C LYS A 331 2.27 -17.08 -11.53
N MET A 332 2.81 -16.05 -10.88
CA MET A 332 3.75 -15.11 -11.49
C MET A 332 5.05 -15.79 -11.91
N LEU A 333 5.66 -16.61 -11.05
CA LEU A 333 6.84 -17.40 -11.42
C LEU A 333 6.57 -18.33 -12.61
N ARG A 334 5.40 -18.97 -12.66
CA ARG A 334 4.99 -19.78 -13.81
C ARG A 334 4.87 -18.93 -15.07
N ALA A 335 4.29 -17.75 -15.01
CA ALA A 335 4.14 -16.82 -16.12
C ALA A 335 5.54 -16.42 -16.67
N LEU A 336 6.47 -16.03 -15.79
CA LEU A 336 7.85 -15.73 -16.15
C LEU A 336 8.53 -16.92 -16.86
N GLN A 337 8.40 -18.14 -16.33
CA GLN A 337 8.98 -19.34 -16.93
C GLN A 337 8.37 -19.64 -18.31
N LEU A 338 7.05 -19.52 -18.46
CA LEU A 338 6.39 -19.74 -19.75
C LEU A 338 6.83 -18.72 -20.80
N ARG A 339 7.07 -17.46 -20.39
CA ARG A 339 7.58 -16.39 -21.26
C ARG A 339 9.00 -16.69 -21.73
N ILE A 340 9.90 -17.11 -20.84
CA ILE A 340 11.24 -17.56 -21.20
C ILE A 340 11.16 -18.71 -22.21
N ASN A 341 10.33 -19.72 -21.94
CA ASN A 341 10.16 -20.86 -22.85
C ASN A 341 9.66 -20.45 -24.24
N ARG A 342 8.68 -19.53 -24.31
CA ARG A 342 8.17 -19.01 -25.60
C ARG A 342 9.25 -18.27 -26.37
N ARG A 343 10.04 -17.41 -25.70
CA ARG A 343 11.14 -16.68 -26.33
C ARG A 343 12.27 -17.60 -26.80
N THR A 344 12.64 -18.58 -26.00
CA THR A 344 13.64 -19.59 -26.40
C THR A 344 13.19 -20.32 -27.66
N ARG A 345 11.92 -20.76 -27.73
CA ARG A 345 11.40 -21.43 -28.94
C ARG A 345 11.33 -20.49 -30.14
N ARG A 346 11.04 -19.20 -29.92
CA ARG A 346 11.03 -18.19 -30.99
C ARG A 346 12.44 -17.99 -31.56
N LEU A 347 13.44 -17.86 -30.72
CA LEU A 347 14.84 -17.72 -31.13
C LEU A 347 15.36 -18.99 -31.81
N ALA A 348 15.03 -20.19 -31.31
CA ALA A 348 15.43 -21.45 -31.91
C ALA A 348 14.94 -21.60 -33.36
N ARG A 349 13.81 -20.97 -33.74
CA ARG A 349 13.31 -21.00 -35.13
C ARG A 349 14.05 -20.04 -36.07
N LEU A 350 14.85 -19.12 -35.53
CA LEU A 350 15.64 -18.15 -36.27
C LEU A 350 17.08 -18.65 -36.49
N ILE A 351 17.41 -19.80 -35.93
CA ILE A 351 18.75 -20.40 -36.03
C ILE A 351 18.72 -21.51 -37.09
N ASP A 352 19.43 -21.33 -38.17
CA ASP A 352 19.69 -22.37 -39.16
C ASP A 352 20.87 -23.22 -38.68
N GLY A 353 20.61 -24.39 -38.07
CA GLY A 353 21.61 -25.31 -37.52
C GLY A 353 21.55 -25.43 -35.98
N GLU A 354 22.54 -26.13 -35.41
CA GLU A 354 22.62 -26.41 -33.96
C GLU A 354 23.21 -25.25 -33.16
N GLU A 355 23.96 -24.35 -33.79
CA GLU A 355 24.63 -23.21 -33.11
C GLU A 355 24.19 -21.86 -33.68
N ALA A 356 23.94 -20.92 -32.79
CA ALA A 356 23.65 -19.53 -33.15
C ALA A 356 24.95 -18.82 -33.52
N VAL A 357 25.06 -18.35 -34.75
CA VAL A 357 26.23 -17.63 -35.26
C VAL A 357 26.04 -16.12 -35.19
N GLU A 358 24.79 -15.66 -35.31
CA GLU A 358 24.47 -14.22 -35.27
C GLU A 358 24.68 -13.62 -33.88
N LYS A 359 25.42 -12.50 -33.82
CA LYS A 359 25.76 -11.81 -32.57
C LYS A 359 24.52 -11.38 -31.75
N ASP A 360 23.48 -10.94 -32.45
CA ASP A 360 22.23 -10.52 -31.82
C ASP A 360 21.48 -11.67 -31.17
N VAL A 361 21.45 -12.82 -31.84
CA VAL A 361 20.83 -14.07 -31.35
C VAL A 361 21.59 -14.59 -30.14
N LEU A 362 22.93 -14.60 -30.20
CA LEU A 362 23.78 -14.98 -29.06
C LEU A 362 23.56 -14.07 -27.83
N GLN A 363 23.41 -12.77 -28.05
CA GLN A 363 23.13 -11.83 -26.96
C GLN A 363 21.77 -12.09 -26.33
N GLN A 364 20.73 -12.37 -27.13
CA GLN A 364 19.40 -12.70 -26.65
C GLN A 364 19.38 -14.03 -25.88
N LEU A 365 20.13 -15.04 -26.34
CA LEU A 365 20.26 -16.31 -25.61
C LEU A 365 20.96 -16.14 -24.26
N LYS A 366 22.01 -15.32 -24.20
CA LYS A 366 22.65 -14.96 -22.91
C LYS A 366 21.71 -14.27 -21.95
N GLU A 367 20.87 -13.37 -22.47
CA GLU A 367 19.87 -12.67 -21.68
C GLU A 367 18.81 -13.64 -21.15
N LEU A 368 18.29 -14.55 -21.97
CA LEU A 368 17.38 -15.60 -21.53
C LEU A 368 17.97 -16.50 -20.44
N ALA A 369 19.26 -16.84 -20.55
CA ALA A 369 19.96 -17.62 -19.52
C ALA A 369 20.03 -16.86 -18.18
N ARG A 370 20.25 -15.53 -18.20
CA ARG A 370 20.22 -14.70 -17.01
C ARG A 370 18.82 -14.66 -16.39
N ARG A 371 17.78 -14.48 -17.19
CA ARG A 371 16.37 -14.49 -16.75
C ARG A 371 16.02 -15.85 -16.14
N GLN A 372 16.39 -16.95 -16.76
CA GLN A 372 16.19 -18.30 -16.21
C GLN A 372 16.86 -18.46 -14.83
N SER A 373 18.08 -17.93 -14.67
CA SER A 373 18.78 -17.96 -13.38
C SER A 373 18.09 -17.10 -12.30
N ARG A 374 17.45 -15.98 -12.69
CA ARG A 374 16.66 -15.15 -11.75
C ARG A 374 15.39 -15.88 -11.31
N VAL A 375 14.62 -16.43 -12.25
CA VAL A 375 13.40 -17.20 -11.95
C VAL A 375 13.74 -18.40 -11.04
N GLN A 376 14.84 -19.09 -11.28
CA GLN A 376 15.30 -20.19 -10.42
C GLN A 376 15.61 -19.72 -9.00
N ARG A 377 16.26 -18.56 -8.83
CA ARG A 377 16.53 -17.97 -7.50
C ARG A 377 15.24 -17.59 -6.81
N ALA A 378 14.37 -16.85 -7.48
CA ALA A 378 13.07 -16.45 -6.94
C ALA A 378 12.23 -17.66 -6.49
N ALA A 379 12.20 -18.73 -7.28
CA ALA A 379 11.52 -19.98 -6.92
C ALA A 379 12.14 -20.64 -5.68
N ARG A 380 13.46 -20.61 -5.53
CA ARG A 380 14.15 -21.12 -4.33
C ARG A 380 13.85 -20.28 -3.11
N ASP A 381 13.90 -18.95 -3.25
CA ASP A 381 13.66 -18.02 -2.15
C ASP A 381 12.21 -18.15 -1.65
N LEU A 382 11.24 -18.24 -2.55
CA LEU A 382 9.86 -18.53 -2.23
C LEU A 382 9.68 -19.88 -1.51
N ALA A 383 10.35 -20.94 -1.99
CA ALA A 383 10.28 -22.28 -1.41
C ALA A 383 10.92 -22.36 -0.01
N THR A 384 11.94 -21.56 0.25
CA THR A 384 12.67 -21.52 1.55
C THR A 384 12.14 -20.48 2.52
N GLY A 385 11.14 -19.69 2.12
CA GLY A 385 10.59 -18.59 2.92
C GLY A 385 11.61 -17.45 3.14
N ARG A 386 12.58 -17.29 2.26
CA ARG A 386 13.56 -16.20 2.29
C ARG A 386 13.03 -14.94 1.60
N ASN A 387 11.82 -14.56 1.95
CA ASN A 387 11.20 -13.32 1.51
C ASN A 387 11.69 -12.17 2.40
N ARG A 388 13.00 -11.88 2.39
CA ARG A 388 13.58 -10.82 3.22
C ARG A 388 14.59 -10.02 2.41
#